data_a801f24275853ef854bf0e2ab31b7826
#
_entry.id   a801f24275853ef854bf0e2ab31b7826
#
_cell.length_a   1.000
_cell.length_b   1.000
_cell.length_c   1.000
_cell.angle_alpha   90.00
_cell.angle_beta   90.00
_cell.angle_gamma   90.00
#
_symmetry.space_group_name_H-M   'P 1'
#
loop_
_entity.id
_entity.type
_entity.pdbx_description
1 polymer ?
#
loop_
_entity_poly.entity_id
_entity_poly.type
_entity_poly.pdbx_seq_one_letter_code
_entity_poly.pdbx_strand_id
1 'polypeptide(L)'
;MKIVRARILEVAIGAVRDALVLILLGFVFVTSAAVALYLAMHQPTVTVPNVVGQKLGPAQRRASQAGLHLEVKSTIHARQPANTIVKQWPPAGMTAKRGQPLRVQVSIGPRDIGQLRSRR
;
A
#
# COMPACT_ATOMS: atom_id res chain seq x y z
N MET A 1 -41.43 -2.43 -52.62
CA MET A 1 -40.32 -1.45 -52.44
C MET A 1 -40.38 -0.72 -51.11
N LYS A 2 -41.55 -0.32 -50.60
CA LYS A 2 -41.61 0.35 -49.27
C LYS A 2 -41.18 -0.54 -48.10
N ILE A 3 -41.48 -1.85 -48.14
CA ILE A 3 -41.10 -2.80 -47.07
C ILE A 3 -39.59 -3.02 -46.99
N VAL A 4 -38.92 -3.05 -48.16
CA VAL A 4 -37.45 -3.22 -48.21
C VAL A 4 -36.76 -1.97 -47.65
N ARG A 5 -37.27 -0.78 -47.98
CA ARG A 5 -36.71 0.49 -47.42
C ARG A 5 -36.90 0.59 -45.92
N ALA A 6 -38.09 0.16 -45.41
CA ALA A 6 -38.35 0.14 -43.98
C ALA A 6 -37.40 -0.82 -43.24
N ARG A 7 -37.13 -2.02 -43.80
CA ARG A 7 -36.22 -2.99 -43.22
C ARG A 7 -34.76 -2.49 -43.22
N ILE A 8 -34.33 -1.85 -44.31
CA ILE A 8 -32.99 -1.26 -44.40
C ILE A 8 -32.85 -0.18 -43.34
N LEU A 9 -33.87 0.65 -43.13
CA LEU A 9 -33.87 1.69 -42.13
C LEU A 9 -33.82 1.14 -40.72
N GLU A 10 -34.58 0.10 -40.41
CA GLU A 10 -34.55 -0.56 -39.11
C GLU A 10 -33.19 -1.21 -38.81
N VAL A 11 -32.60 -1.87 -39.78
CA VAL A 11 -31.26 -2.46 -39.64
C VAL A 11 -30.19 -1.37 -39.44
N ALA A 12 -30.30 -0.28 -40.20
CA ALA A 12 -29.39 0.87 -40.09
C ALA A 12 -29.51 1.54 -38.71
N ILE A 13 -30.72 1.74 -38.19
CA ILE A 13 -30.93 2.31 -36.84
C ILE A 13 -30.39 1.37 -35.76
N GLY A 14 -30.60 0.05 -35.90
CA GLY A 14 -30.05 -0.94 -34.99
C GLY A 14 -28.55 -0.94 -35.01
N ALA A 15 -27.92 -0.90 -36.18
CA ALA A 15 -26.44 -0.84 -36.31
C ALA A 15 -25.87 0.42 -35.70
N VAL A 16 -26.51 1.58 -35.92
CA VAL A 16 -26.07 2.87 -35.32
C VAL A 16 -26.21 2.81 -33.80
N ARG A 17 -27.32 2.29 -33.31
CA ARG A 17 -27.53 2.12 -31.86
C ARG A 17 -26.45 1.24 -31.24
N ASP A 18 -26.16 0.09 -31.83
CA ASP A 18 -25.15 -0.85 -31.32
C ASP A 18 -23.78 -0.23 -31.40
N ALA A 19 -23.45 0.51 -32.44
CA ALA A 19 -22.19 1.23 -32.56
C ALA A 19 -22.04 2.29 -31.46
N LEU A 20 -23.12 3.06 -31.18
CA LEU A 20 -23.10 4.06 -30.10
C LEU A 20 -22.92 3.42 -28.75
N VAL A 21 -23.56 2.29 -28.47
CA VAL A 21 -23.41 1.55 -27.22
C VAL A 21 -21.96 1.06 -27.06
N LEU A 22 -21.38 0.51 -28.12
CA LEU A 22 -19.99 0.03 -28.09
C LEU A 22 -19.00 1.18 -27.87
N ILE A 23 -19.23 2.32 -28.51
CA ILE A 23 -18.39 3.52 -28.33
C ILE A 23 -18.51 4.02 -26.89
N LEU A 24 -19.72 4.07 -26.34
CA LEU A 24 -19.94 4.48 -24.95
C LEU A 24 -19.27 3.56 -23.97
N LEU A 25 -19.38 2.24 -24.15
CA LEU A 25 -18.73 1.24 -23.30
C LEU A 25 -17.20 1.37 -23.39
N GLY A 26 -16.67 1.54 -24.59
CA GLY A 26 -15.23 1.76 -24.79
C GLY A 26 -14.75 3.04 -24.11
N PHE A 27 -15.51 4.12 -24.21
CA PHE A 27 -15.20 5.39 -23.56
C PHE A 27 -15.20 5.25 -22.03
N VAL A 28 -16.21 4.60 -21.46
CA VAL A 28 -16.30 4.32 -20.02
C VAL A 28 -15.12 3.47 -19.56
N PHE A 29 -14.76 2.44 -20.33
CA PHE A 29 -13.62 1.56 -20.01
C PHE A 29 -12.31 2.34 -19.99
N VAL A 30 -12.04 3.12 -21.04
CA VAL A 30 -10.79 3.90 -21.14
C VAL A 30 -10.73 4.95 -20.03
N THR A 31 -11.83 5.64 -19.76
CA THR A 31 -11.89 6.64 -18.69
C THR A 31 -11.67 6.01 -17.31
N SER A 32 -12.28 4.86 -17.05
CA SER A 32 -12.12 4.13 -15.80
C SER A 32 -10.66 3.68 -15.60
N ALA A 33 -10.05 3.14 -16.65
CA ALA A 33 -8.64 2.73 -16.62
C ALA A 33 -7.71 3.91 -16.36
N ALA A 34 -7.98 5.06 -17.01
CA ALA A 34 -7.19 6.27 -16.82
C ALA A 34 -7.30 6.81 -15.39
N VAL A 35 -8.50 6.84 -14.82
CA VAL A 35 -8.73 7.27 -13.45
C VAL A 35 -8.05 6.33 -12.46
N ALA A 36 -8.17 5.02 -12.67
CA ALA A 36 -7.52 4.02 -11.81
C ALA A 36 -6.00 4.18 -11.82
N LEU A 37 -5.41 4.38 -13.00
CA LEU A 37 -3.97 4.62 -13.14
C LEU A 37 -3.54 5.93 -12.48
N TYR A 38 -4.31 7.00 -12.66
CA TYR A 38 -4.06 8.29 -12.03
C TYR A 38 -4.05 8.18 -10.51
N LEU A 39 -5.05 7.53 -9.93
CA LEU A 39 -5.14 7.34 -8.48
C LEU A 39 -4.00 6.46 -7.96
N ALA A 40 -3.59 5.43 -8.70
CA ALA A 40 -2.48 4.57 -8.33
C ALA A 40 -1.14 5.33 -8.32
N MET A 41 -0.94 6.24 -9.26
CA MET A 41 0.29 7.04 -9.37
C MET A 41 0.33 8.21 -8.38
N HIS A 42 -0.82 8.75 -8.00
CA HIS A 42 -0.95 9.93 -7.15
C HIS A 42 -1.42 9.58 -5.74
N GLN A 43 -0.96 8.44 -5.21
CA GLN A 43 -1.23 8.11 -3.82
C GLN A 43 -0.61 9.15 -2.89
N PRO A 44 -1.33 9.56 -1.84
CA PRO A 44 -0.78 10.51 -0.89
C PRO A 44 0.47 9.94 -0.24
N THR A 45 1.50 10.79 -0.12
CA THR A 45 2.75 10.45 0.54
C THR A 45 2.71 10.94 1.98
N VAL A 46 3.40 10.23 2.86
CA VAL A 46 3.54 10.57 4.28
C VAL A 46 5.01 10.60 4.65
N THR A 47 5.34 11.40 5.65
CA THR A 47 6.70 11.44 6.19
C THR A 47 6.87 10.29 7.19
N VAL A 48 7.95 9.55 7.05
CA VAL A 48 8.25 8.42 7.94
C VAL A 48 8.63 8.95 9.32
N PRO A 49 7.90 8.55 10.39
CA PRO A 49 8.24 8.97 11.74
C PRO A 49 9.47 8.22 12.25
N ASN A 50 10.16 8.81 13.21
CA ASN A 50 11.26 8.16 13.91
C ASN A 50 10.69 7.27 15.02
N VAL A 51 10.83 5.96 14.87
CA VAL A 51 10.39 4.96 15.86
C VAL A 51 11.56 4.21 16.49
N VAL A 52 12.78 4.49 16.06
CA VAL A 52 13.99 3.90 16.66
C VAL A 52 14.12 4.35 18.10
N GLY A 53 14.39 3.42 19.00
CA GLY A 53 14.49 3.68 20.44
C GLY A 53 13.16 3.62 21.19
N GLN A 54 12.05 3.49 20.47
CA GLN A 54 10.73 3.36 21.09
C GLN A 54 10.35 1.89 21.26
N LYS A 55 9.48 1.64 22.23
CA LYS A 55 8.88 0.31 22.41
C LYS A 55 7.89 0.03 21.29
N LEU A 56 7.68 -1.26 21.01
CA LEU A 56 6.85 -1.72 19.90
C LEU A 56 5.42 -1.17 19.96
N GLY A 57 4.77 -1.16 21.14
CA GLY A 57 3.41 -0.65 21.28
C GLY A 57 3.23 0.81 20.90
N PRO A 58 3.98 1.75 21.52
CA PRO A 58 3.96 3.16 21.13
C PRO A 58 4.39 3.39 19.68
N ALA A 59 5.36 2.64 19.17
CA ALA A 59 5.81 2.74 17.79
C ALA A 59 4.71 2.35 16.80
N GLN A 60 3.96 1.30 17.10
CA GLN A 60 2.83 0.85 16.28
C GLN A 60 1.75 1.93 16.18
N ARG A 61 1.42 2.58 17.30
CA ARG A 61 0.47 3.70 17.31
C ARG A 61 0.98 4.86 16.49
N ARG A 62 2.27 5.20 16.62
CA ARG A 62 2.88 6.31 15.89
C ARG A 62 2.90 6.06 14.38
N ALA A 63 3.22 4.85 13.96
CA ALA A 63 3.18 4.44 12.56
C ALA A 63 1.76 4.52 12.01
N SER A 64 0.77 4.03 12.74
CA SER A 64 -0.64 4.09 12.34
C SER A 64 -1.13 5.52 12.19
N GLN A 65 -0.75 6.43 13.09
CA GLN A 65 -1.08 7.85 13.02
C GLN A 65 -0.45 8.52 11.80
N ALA A 66 0.73 8.07 11.39
CA ALA A 66 1.39 8.54 10.18
C ALA A 66 0.85 7.90 8.89
N GLY A 67 -0.09 6.96 8.99
CA GLY A 67 -0.65 6.26 7.84
C GLY A 67 0.21 5.13 7.32
N LEU A 68 1.13 4.61 8.12
CA LEU A 68 2.00 3.50 7.80
C LEU A 68 1.60 2.25 8.59
N HIS A 69 1.98 1.09 8.07
CA HIS A 69 1.73 -0.19 8.73
C HIS A 69 3.05 -0.71 9.31
N LEU A 70 3.11 -0.85 10.64
CA LEU A 70 4.30 -1.36 11.32
C LEU A 70 4.42 -2.87 11.13
N GLU A 71 5.57 -3.31 10.63
CA GLU A 71 5.87 -4.71 10.41
C GLU A 71 7.21 -5.05 11.05
N VAL A 72 7.23 -6.09 11.88
CA VAL A 72 8.48 -6.58 12.48
C VAL A 72 9.19 -7.48 11.48
N LYS A 73 10.32 -7.00 10.96
CA LYS A 73 11.14 -7.74 9.99
C LYS A 73 11.93 -8.86 10.66
N SER A 74 12.58 -8.54 11.80
CA SER A 74 13.40 -9.48 12.52
C SER A 74 13.61 -9.04 13.96
N THR A 75 14.06 -9.96 14.79
CA THR A 75 14.43 -9.68 16.17
C THR A 75 15.91 -9.99 16.37
N ILE A 76 16.58 -9.19 17.17
CA ILE A 76 18.00 -9.38 17.48
C ILE A 76 18.27 -9.16 18.96
N HIS A 77 19.39 -9.70 19.44
CA HIS A 77 19.92 -9.32 20.73
C HIS A 77 20.62 -7.96 20.60
N ALA A 78 20.28 -7.03 21.46
CA ALA A 78 20.87 -5.69 21.50
C ALA A 78 20.94 -5.19 22.93
N ARG A 79 21.69 -4.10 23.14
CA ARG A 79 21.82 -3.48 24.47
C ARG A 79 20.51 -2.88 24.96
N GLN A 80 19.62 -2.53 24.05
CA GLN A 80 18.30 -1.98 24.36
C GLN A 80 17.43 -3.03 25.05
N PRO A 81 16.48 -2.61 25.90
CA PRO A 81 15.55 -3.54 26.52
C PRO A 81 14.71 -4.28 25.47
N ALA A 82 14.19 -5.42 25.85
CA ALA A 82 13.29 -6.21 25.00
C ALA A 82 12.11 -5.37 24.50
N ASN A 83 11.67 -5.64 23.27
CA ASN A 83 10.59 -4.92 22.57
C ASN A 83 10.90 -3.47 22.21
N THR A 84 12.19 -3.11 22.14
CA THR A 84 12.66 -1.80 21.68
C THR A 84 13.09 -1.88 20.24
N ILE A 85 12.69 -0.90 19.43
CA ILE A 85 13.04 -0.84 18.01
C ILE A 85 14.48 -0.37 17.87
N VAL A 86 15.29 -1.15 17.16
CA VAL A 86 16.71 -0.89 16.93
C VAL A 86 16.95 -0.24 15.59
N LYS A 87 16.25 -0.71 14.57
CA LYS A 87 16.35 -0.20 13.19
C LYS A 87 14.97 -0.10 12.55
N GLN A 88 14.86 0.81 11.59
CA GLN A 88 13.63 0.97 10.80
C GLN A 88 13.97 1.16 9.32
N TRP A 89 13.09 0.70 8.46
CA TRP A 89 13.10 0.96 7.02
C TRP A 89 11.69 1.31 6.56
N PRO A 90 11.46 2.42 5.87
CA PRO A 90 12.45 3.45 5.47
C PRO A 90 12.97 4.26 6.66
N PRO A 91 14.13 4.95 6.50
CA PRO A 91 14.66 5.83 7.55
C PRO A 91 13.71 6.99 7.88
N ALA A 92 13.80 7.49 9.11
CA ALA A 92 13.01 8.65 9.55
C ALA A 92 13.27 9.88 8.68
N GLY A 93 12.20 10.63 8.40
CA GLY A 93 12.26 11.83 7.57
C GLY A 93 12.12 11.59 6.08
N MET A 94 12.19 10.35 5.62
CA MET A 94 11.93 10.02 4.22
C MET A 94 10.44 10.03 3.91
N THR A 95 10.13 10.17 2.64
CA THR A 95 8.75 10.13 2.14
C THR A 95 8.38 8.70 1.77
N ALA A 96 7.25 8.24 2.25
CA ALA A 96 6.70 6.92 1.92
C ALA A 96 5.26 7.06 1.45
N LYS A 97 4.77 6.10 0.69
CA LYS A 97 3.36 6.05 0.30
C LYS A 97 2.51 5.63 1.49
N ARG A 98 1.34 6.25 1.61
CA ARG A 98 0.37 5.89 2.65
C ARG A 98 0.00 4.41 2.53
N GLY A 99 0.01 3.71 3.66
CA GLY A 99 -0.24 2.26 3.70
C GLY A 99 0.98 1.40 3.45
N GLN A 100 2.15 2.01 3.14
CA GLN A 100 3.40 1.28 2.96
C GLN A 100 3.83 0.66 4.30
N PRO A 101 4.40 -0.57 4.31
CA PRO A 101 4.90 -1.15 5.54
C PRO A 101 6.15 -0.41 6.04
N LEU A 102 6.14 -0.06 7.32
CA LEU A 102 7.31 0.40 8.04
C LEU A 102 7.95 -0.81 8.72
N ARG A 103 9.03 -1.31 8.13
CA ARG A 103 9.72 -2.48 8.64
C ARG A 103 10.67 -2.08 9.75
N VAL A 104 10.64 -2.84 10.84
CA VAL A 104 11.47 -2.57 12.00
C VAL A 104 12.19 -3.82 12.46
N GLN A 105 13.35 -3.61 13.06
CA GLN A 105 14.10 -4.64 13.76
C GLN A 105 13.99 -4.37 15.25
N VAL A 106 13.58 -5.38 16.01
CA VAL A 106 13.24 -5.24 17.42
C VAL A 106 14.28 -5.97 18.27
N SER A 107 14.71 -5.33 19.36
CA SER A 107 15.57 -5.96 20.35
C SER A 107 14.79 -6.95 21.20
N ILE A 108 15.39 -8.11 21.45
CA ILE A 108 14.88 -9.08 22.44
C ILE A 108 15.67 -9.02 23.76
N GLY A 109 16.44 -7.96 23.94
CA GLY A 109 17.26 -7.72 25.11
C GLY A 109 18.70 -8.18 24.92
N PRO A 110 19.58 -7.86 25.87
CA PRO A 110 20.97 -8.31 25.82
C PRO A 110 21.09 -9.83 25.95
N ARG A 111 22.12 -10.40 25.34
CA ARG A 111 22.47 -11.79 25.61
C ARG A 111 22.80 -11.97 27.08
N ASP A 112 22.20 -12.95 27.70
CA ASP A 112 22.52 -13.28 29.08
C ASP A 112 23.83 -14.08 29.12
N ILE A 113 24.93 -13.34 29.32
CA ILE A 113 26.27 -13.94 29.44
C ILE A 113 26.41 -14.75 30.74
N GLY A 114 25.56 -14.49 31.75
CA GLY A 114 25.50 -15.24 33.01
C GLY A 114 25.16 -16.70 32.83
N GLN A 115 24.27 -17.04 31.91
CA GLN A 115 23.91 -18.43 31.61
C GLN A 115 25.04 -19.21 30.95
N LEU A 116 25.89 -18.55 30.20
CA LEU A 116 27.06 -19.19 29.60
C LEU A 116 28.15 -19.50 30.62
N ARG A 117 28.25 -18.74 31.72
CA ARG A 117 29.16 -18.99 32.84
C ARG A 117 28.73 -20.15 33.70
N SER A 118 27.44 -20.37 33.87
CA SER A 118 26.90 -21.45 34.71
C SER A 118 26.95 -22.83 34.03
N ARG A 119 27.24 -22.90 32.76
CA ARG A 119 27.43 -24.17 32.03
C ARG A 119 28.90 -24.64 31.97
N ARG A 120 29.80 -23.90 32.57
CA ARG A 120 31.19 -24.31 32.78
C ARG A 120 31.32 -24.86 34.21
#